data_34240c99c7f7355b3a6b469fa59e4f97
#
_entry.id   34240c99c7f7355b3a6b469fa59e4f97
#
_cell.length_a   1.000
_cell.length_b   1.000
_cell.length_c   1.000
_cell.angle_alpha   90.00
_cell.angle_beta   90.00
_cell.angle_gamma   90.00
#
_symmetry.space_group_name_H-M   'P 1'
#
loop_
_entity.id
_entity.type
_entity.pdbx_description
1 polymer ?
#
loop_
_entity_poly.entity_id
_entity_poly.type
_entity_poly.pdbx_seq_one_letter_code
_entity_poly.pdbx_strand_id
1 'polypeptide(L)'
;MRKPIKIIILFASILSFIFVLVYLSLLNQRVTDKLDGALWTLPAKLYSRSLEIGEGTKISLKNLRLELDLLSYEESHEVRVPGEYKFYDDSLKIFLRGFEDQKSEKFEVHFQKGDVTSIKRVDGISIDLIRLEPMPIGGMYPSHMQDRLLLDRSQVPEELIEIILLVEDKSFFDHQGICYRCIFRALIENVKAQEIEQGGSTITQQLAKSLFFSSEKTLRRKIKEALAAFLIEFHY
;
A
#
# COMPACT_ATOMS: atom_id res chain seq x y z
N MET A 1 -56.75 30.41 -2.15
CA MET A 1 -55.92 29.36 -2.80
C MET A 1 -54.38 29.37 -2.43
N ARG A 2 -53.81 30.42 -1.89
CA ARG A 2 -52.32 30.46 -1.58
C ARG A 2 -51.87 29.80 -0.26
N LYS A 3 -52.75 29.65 0.73
CA LYS A 3 -52.40 29.06 2.06
C LYS A 3 -52.08 27.56 2.01
N PRO A 4 -52.90 26.66 1.36
CA PRO A 4 -52.62 25.23 1.36
C PRO A 4 -51.31 24.88 0.62
N ILE A 5 -50.97 25.62 -0.43
CA ILE A 5 -49.72 25.41 -1.20
C ILE A 5 -48.51 25.69 -0.32
N LYS A 6 -48.53 26.75 0.49
CA LYS A 6 -47.42 27.04 1.43
C LYS A 6 -47.20 25.96 2.48
N ILE A 7 -48.31 25.40 2.98
CA ILE A 7 -48.27 24.29 3.96
C ILE A 7 -47.67 23.04 3.32
N ILE A 8 -48.03 22.70 2.09
CA ILE A 8 -47.50 21.55 1.36
C ILE A 8 -46.01 21.73 1.08
N ILE A 9 -45.57 22.94 0.66
CA ILE A 9 -44.15 23.26 0.42
C ILE A 9 -43.36 23.15 1.73
N LEU A 10 -43.91 23.68 2.84
CA LEU A 10 -43.26 23.57 4.13
C LEU A 10 -43.11 22.12 4.60
N PHE A 11 -44.16 21.32 4.45
CA PHE A 11 -44.12 19.90 4.80
C PHE A 11 -43.14 19.13 3.93
N ALA A 12 -43.11 19.38 2.62
CA ALA A 12 -42.15 18.77 1.68
C ALA A 12 -40.70 19.15 2.02
N SER A 13 -40.45 20.43 2.42
CA SER A 13 -39.13 20.89 2.81
C SER A 13 -38.65 20.23 4.13
N ILE A 14 -39.54 20.10 5.10
CA ILE A 14 -39.24 19.38 6.36
C ILE A 14 -38.93 17.92 6.09
N LEU A 15 -39.72 17.24 5.26
CA LEU A 15 -39.50 15.84 4.89
C LEU A 15 -38.18 15.64 4.14
N SER A 16 -37.87 16.56 3.21
CA SER A 16 -36.59 16.58 2.50
C SER A 16 -35.41 16.78 3.47
N PHE A 17 -35.54 17.69 4.42
CA PHE A 17 -34.52 17.92 5.44
C PHE A 17 -34.28 16.72 6.33
N ILE A 18 -35.35 16.06 6.79
CA ILE A 18 -35.26 14.80 7.55
C ILE A 18 -34.56 13.72 6.73
N PHE A 19 -34.91 13.59 5.45
CA PHE A 19 -34.27 12.61 4.56
C PHE A 19 -32.77 12.86 4.43
N VAL A 20 -32.35 14.12 4.27
CA VAL A 20 -30.92 14.49 4.22
C VAL A 20 -30.22 14.16 5.54
N LEU A 21 -30.83 14.45 6.69
CA LEU A 21 -30.23 14.13 7.99
C LEU A 21 -30.07 12.62 8.18
N VAL A 22 -31.07 11.82 7.83
CA VAL A 22 -30.99 10.37 7.90
C VAL A 22 -29.91 9.84 6.96
N TYR A 23 -29.84 10.37 5.74
CA TYR A 23 -28.79 10.00 4.79
C TYR A 23 -27.38 10.31 5.31
N LEU A 24 -27.18 11.52 5.87
CA LEU A 24 -25.90 11.91 6.46
C LEU A 24 -25.53 11.04 7.67
N SER A 25 -26.50 10.69 8.51
CA SER A 25 -26.27 9.78 9.64
C SER A 25 -25.83 8.39 9.17
N LEU A 26 -26.49 7.82 8.16
CA LEU A 26 -26.11 6.53 7.58
C LEU A 26 -24.75 6.58 6.89
N LEU A 27 -24.44 7.68 6.20
CA LEU A 27 -23.15 7.88 5.57
C LEU A 27 -22.04 8.01 6.63
N ASN A 28 -22.31 8.77 7.69
CA ASN A 28 -21.39 8.92 8.82
C ASN A 28 -21.06 7.57 9.46
N GLN A 29 -22.07 6.76 9.77
CA GLN A 29 -21.85 5.42 10.31
C GLN A 29 -21.00 4.55 9.38
N ARG A 30 -21.25 4.59 8.06
CA ARG A 30 -20.41 3.85 7.10
C ARG A 30 -18.95 4.33 7.07
N VAL A 31 -18.75 5.64 7.22
CA VAL A 31 -17.39 6.23 7.25
C VAL A 31 -16.65 5.76 8.50
N THR A 32 -17.26 5.89 9.67
CA THR A 32 -16.62 5.47 10.92
C THR A 32 -16.41 3.96 10.98
N ASP A 33 -17.43 3.13 10.66
CA ASP A 33 -17.29 1.67 10.65
C ASP A 33 -16.16 1.19 9.71
N LYS A 34 -15.96 1.89 8.58
CA LYS A 34 -14.92 1.53 7.61
C LYS A 34 -13.53 1.98 8.05
N LEU A 35 -13.40 3.16 8.64
CA LEU A 35 -12.12 3.73 9.06
C LEU A 35 -11.63 3.17 10.41
N ASP A 36 -12.54 2.91 11.34
CA ASP A 36 -12.22 2.30 12.64
C ASP A 36 -12.02 0.77 12.50
N GLY A 37 -12.52 0.17 11.44
CA GLY A 37 -12.33 -1.25 11.11
C GLY A 37 -11.01 -1.52 10.38
N ALA A 38 -10.80 -2.78 10.01
CA ALA A 38 -9.70 -3.16 9.13
C ALA A 38 -9.91 -2.53 7.73
N LEU A 39 -9.26 -1.40 7.48
CA LEU A 39 -9.33 -0.67 6.21
C LEU A 39 -8.96 -1.53 5.01
N TRP A 40 -8.02 -2.45 5.23
CA TRP A 40 -7.48 -3.32 4.20
C TRP A 40 -7.45 -4.75 4.67
N THR A 41 -8.01 -5.66 3.89
CA THR A 41 -7.71 -7.08 4.03
C THR A 41 -6.34 -7.31 3.42
N LEU A 42 -5.37 -7.64 4.27
CA LEU A 42 -4.04 -8.02 3.79
C LEU A 42 -4.17 -9.29 2.96
N PRO A 43 -3.52 -9.36 1.78
CA PRO A 43 -3.49 -10.59 1.03
C PRO A 43 -2.77 -11.67 1.86
N ALA A 44 -3.38 -12.84 1.99
CA ALA A 44 -2.68 -13.98 2.55
C ALA A 44 -1.70 -14.51 1.49
N LYS A 45 -0.39 -14.41 1.78
CA LYS A 45 0.66 -14.96 0.93
C LYS A 45 0.97 -16.38 1.36
N LEU A 46 1.03 -17.28 0.39
CA LEU A 46 1.47 -18.65 0.60
C LEU A 46 2.93 -18.76 0.15
N TYR A 47 3.76 -19.25 1.06
CA TYR A 47 5.20 -19.41 0.81
C TYR A 47 5.57 -20.88 0.72
N SER A 48 6.66 -21.18 -0.01
CA SER A 48 7.33 -22.46 -0.01
C SER A 48 8.00 -22.70 1.37
N ARG A 49 8.60 -23.86 1.52
CA ARG A 49 9.53 -24.09 2.63
C ARG A 49 10.82 -23.28 2.41
N SER A 50 11.29 -22.60 3.45
CA SER A 50 12.62 -21.97 3.46
C SER A 50 13.72 -23.01 3.25
N LEU A 51 14.73 -22.70 2.45
CA LEU A 51 15.92 -23.53 2.37
C LEU A 51 16.80 -23.26 3.58
N GLU A 52 17.03 -24.29 4.37
CA GLU A 52 17.93 -24.25 5.52
C GLU A 52 19.31 -24.80 5.11
N ILE A 53 20.35 -24.04 5.40
CA ILE A 53 21.75 -24.40 5.15
C ILE A 53 22.44 -24.44 6.51
N GLY A 54 22.81 -25.62 6.94
CA GLY A 54 23.52 -25.84 8.21
C GLY A 54 24.77 -26.67 7.99
N GLU A 55 25.64 -26.74 9.01
CA GLU A 55 26.81 -27.59 9.00
C GLU A 55 26.40 -29.06 8.80
N GLY A 56 27.09 -29.76 7.89
CA GLY A 56 26.76 -31.13 7.50
C GLY A 56 25.62 -31.29 6.50
N THR A 57 24.98 -30.20 6.07
CA THR A 57 23.95 -30.24 5.04
C THR A 57 24.57 -30.64 3.68
N LYS A 58 23.99 -31.64 3.02
CA LYS A 58 24.36 -32.00 1.65
C LYS A 58 23.59 -31.15 0.65
N ILE A 59 24.30 -30.28 -0.04
CA ILE A 59 23.70 -29.39 -1.02
C ILE A 59 24.47 -29.45 -2.33
N SER A 60 23.78 -29.74 -3.42
CA SER A 60 24.36 -29.58 -4.74
C SER A 60 24.48 -28.09 -5.09
N LEU A 61 25.69 -27.64 -5.43
CA LEU A 61 25.89 -26.24 -5.87
C LEU A 61 24.98 -25.85 -7.03
N LYS A 62 24.65 -26.80 -7.91
CA LYS A 62 23.68 -26.57 -9.00
C LYS A 62 22.28 -26.29 -8.46
N ASN A 63 21.83 -27.05 -7.46
CA ASN A 63 20.51 -26.82 -6.86
C ASN A 63 20.48 -25.54 -6.04
N LEU A 64 21.56 -25.23 -5.33
CA LEU A 64 21.68 -23.98 -4.59
C LEU A 64 21.62 -22.76 -5.51
N ARG A 65 22.31 -22.83 -6.66
CA ARG A 65 22.23 -21.77 -7.67
C ARG A 65 20.81 -21.60 -8.21
N LEU A 66 20.12 -22.72 -8.50
CA LEU A 66 18.73 -22.69 -8.94
C LEU A 66 17.80 -22.04 -7.90
N GLU A 67 17.97 -22.37 -6.62
CA GLU A 67 17.19 -21.74 -5.53
C GLU A 67 17.46 -20.23 -5.44
N LEU A 68 18.72 -19.81 -5.56
CA LEU A 68 19.09 -18.39 -5.56
C LEU A 68 18.50 -17.66 -6.77
N ASP A 69 18.51 -18.28 -7.96
CA ASP A 69 17.89 -17.72 -9.17
C ASP A 69 16.37 -17.58 -9.00
N LEU A 70 15.70 -18.62 -8.46
CA LEU A 70 14.26 -18.58 -8.17
C LEU A 70 13.88 -17.49 -7.18
N LEU A 71 14.75 -17.20 -6.21
CA LEU A 71 14.60 -16.11 -5.26
C LEU A 71 15.06 -14.75 -5.83
N SER A 72 15.48 -14.72 -7.11
CA SER A 72 15.98 -13.51 -7.77
C SER A 72 17.19 -12.89 -7.03
N TYR A 73 18.10 -13.75 -6.57
CA TYR A 73 19.43 -13.32 -6.16
C TYR A 73 20.31 -13.10 -7.38
N GLU A 74 21.18 -12.08 -7.32
CA GLU A 74 22.07 -11.71 -8.42
C GLU A 74 23.52 -12.12 -8.12
N GLU A 75 24.18 -12.77 -9.08
CA GLU A 75 25.59 -13.07 -8.95
C GLU A 75 26.42 -11.81 -9.23
N SER A 76 27.20 -11.37 -8.24
CA SER A 76 27.95 -10.11 -8.28
C SER A 76 29.44 -10.35 -8.07
N HIS A 77 30.29 -9.52 -8.68
CA HIS A 77 31.75 -9.56 -8.42
C HIS A 77 32.09 -9.24 -6.98
N GLU A 78 31.30 -8.39 -6.35
CA GLU A 78 31.47 -7.99 -4.95
C GLU A 78 30.09 -7.90 -4.29
N VAL A 79 29.89 -8.71 -3.25
CA VAL A 79 28.60 -8.80 -2.53
C VAL A 79 28.46 -7.59 -1.61
N ARG A 80 27.63 -6.59 -2.02
CA ARG A 80 27.46 -5.31 -1.31
C ARG A 80 26.06 -5.10 -0.73
N VAL A 81 25.03 -5.55 -1.45
CA VAL A 81 23.63 -5.33 -1.09
C VAL A 81 22.89 -6.65 -0.84
N PRO A 82 21.80 -6.64 -0.03
CA PRO A 82 20.98 -7.82 0.19
C PRO A 82 20.44 -8.37 -1.14
N GLY A 83 20.52 -9.70 -1.31
CA GLY A 83 20.13 -10.37 -2.55
C GLY A 83 21.27 -10.58 -3.54
N GLU A 84 22.51 -10.25 -3.17
CA GLU A 84 23.67 -10.58 -3.97
C GLU A 84 24.40 -11.80 -3.41
N TYR A 85 25.03 -12.55 -4.32
CA TYR A 85 25.90 -13.67 -3.96
C TYR A 85 27.11 -13.79 -4.91
N LYS A 86 28.10 -14.55 -4.49
CA LYS A 86 29.26 -14.94 -5.29
C LYS A 86 29.75 -16.33 -4.92
N PHE A 87 29.86 -17.19 -5.92
CA PHE A 87 30.52 -18.48 -5.76
C PHE A 87 32.03 -18.35 -5.93
N TYR A 88 32.76 -19.04 -5.08
CA TYR A 88 34.19 -19.35 -5.19
C TYR A 88 34.35 -20.87 -5.30
N ASP A 89 35.55 -21.36 -5.53
CA ASP A 89 35.78 -22.80 -5.72
C ASP A 89 35.21 -23.67 -4.60
N ASP A 90 35.44 -23.26 -3.35
CA ASP A 90 35.03 -24.01 -2.14
C ASP A 90 34.12 -23.21 -1.21
N SER A 91 33.62 -22.06 -1.62
CA SER A 91 32.76 -21.21 -0.78
C SER A 91 31.75 -20.41 -1.56
N LEU A 92 30.71 -19.99 -0.85
CA LEU A 92 29.68 -19.06 -1.29
C LEU A 92 29.67 -17.88 -0.34
N LYS A 93 29.87 -16.66 -0.86
CA LYS A 93 29.52 -15.42 -0.15
C LYS A 93 28.13 -15.01 -0.54
N ILE A 94 27.28 -14.73 0.42
CA ILE A 94 25.89 -14.34 0.20
C ILE A 94 25.48 -13.24 1.17
N PHE A 95 24.72 -12.27 0.67
CA PHE A 95 24.05 -11.28 1.49
C PHE A 95 22.57 -11.60 1.54
N LEU A 96 22.12 -12.25 2.63
CA LEU A 96 20.74 -12.64 2.79
C LEU A 96 19.83 -11.41 2.92
N ARG A 97 18.64 -11.50 2.34
CA ARG A 97 17.54 -10.59 2.64
C ARG A 97 16.94 -10.98 3.99
N GLY A 98 16.53 -9.98 4.77
CA GLY A 98 15.82 -10.26 6.01
C GLY A 98 14.45 -10.87 5.74
N PHE A 99 14.05 -11.85 6.55
CA PHE A 99 12.70 -12.43 6.51
C PHE A 99 12.30 -12.87 7.91
N GLU A 100 11.12 -12.46 8.37
CA GLU A 100 10.64 -12.70 9.74
C GLU A 100 11.67 -12.25 10.80
N ASP A 101 12.11 -13.18 11.64
CA ASP A 101 13.07 -12.89 12.72
C ASP A 101 14.54 -12.84 12.25
N GLN A 102 14.81 -13.24 11.00
CA GLN A 102 16.16 -13.24 10.46
C GLN A 102 16.52 -11.87 9.88
N LYS A 103 17.60 -11.30 10.39
CA LYS A 103 18.15 -10.04 9.90
C LYS A 103 18.85 -10.24 8.56
N SER A 104 18.88 -9.15 7.78
CA SER A 104 19.67 -9.08 6.56
C SER A 104 21.15 -8.97 6.91
N GLU A 105 21.92 -10.02 6.65
CA GLU A 105 23.35 -10.11 7.02
C GLU A 105 24.14 -10.87 5.94
N LYS A 106 25.46 -10.68 5.95
CA LYS A 106 26.39 -11.35 5.02
C LYS A 106 27.00 -12.58 5.67
N PHE A 107 27.02 -13.66 4.88
CA PHE A 107 27.58 -14.93 5.30
C PHE A 107 28.55 -15.49 4.27
N GLU A 108 29.50 -16.28 4.76
CA GLU A 108 30.41 -17.10 3.95
C GLU A 108 30.18 -18.55 4.32
N VAL A 109 29.72 -19.35 3.36
CA VAL A 109 29.43 -20.77 3.49
C VAL A 109 30.53 -21.56 2.82
N HIS A 110 31.22 -22.43 3.55
CA HIS A 110 32.28 -23.28 3.01
C HIS A 110 31.76 -24.68 2.71
N PHE A 111 32.23 -25.21 1.60
CA PHE A 111 31.84 -26.55 1.11
C PHE A 111 33.04 -27.47 0.97
N GLN A 112 32.86 -28.75 1.26
CA GLN A 112 33.82 -29.78 0.93
C GLN A 112 33.07 -30.98 0.34
N LYS A 113 33.37 -31.32 -0.93
CA LYS A 113 32.72 -32.44 -1.65
C LYS A 113 31.18 -32.38 -1.69
N GLY A 114 30.62 -31.17 -1.62
CA GLY A 114 29.16 -30.95 -1.63
C GLY A 114 28.50 -30.92 -0.26
N ASP A 115 29.28 -31.14 0.82
CA ASP A 115 28.80 -30.98 2.19
C ASP A 115 29.19 -29.58 2.71
N VAL A 116 28.28 -28.93 3.42
CA VAL A 116 28.56 -27.67 4.12
C VAL A 116 29.45 -27.97 5.34
N THR A 117 30.64 -27.38 5.38
CA THR A 117 31.61 -27.62 6.46
C THR A 117 31.60 -26.54 7.53
N SER A 118 31.32 -25.31 7.15
CA SER A 118 31.17 -24.22 8.12
C SER A 118 30.42 -23.06 7.52
N ILE A 119 29.77 -22.28 8.36
CA ILE A 119 29.10 -21.04 8.01
C ILE A 119 29.64 -19.95 8.92
N LYS A 120 30.10 -18.87 8.34
CA LYS A 120 30.64 -17.72 9.09
C LYS A 120 29.95 -16.43 8.66
N ARG A 121 29.62 -15.61 9.63
CA ARG A 121 29.24 -14.23 9.37
C ARG A 121 30.50 -13.42 9.03
N VAL A 122 30.36 -12.29 8.34
CA VAL A 122 31.51 -11.47 7.90
C VAL A 122 32.39 -10.99 9.07
N ASP A 123 31.84 -10.88 10.27
CA ASP A 123 32.59 -10.55 11.49
C ASP A 123 33.37 -11.75 12.08
N GLY A 124 33.35 -12.92 11.41
CA GLY A 124 34.08 -14.11 11.80
C GLY A 124 33.34 -15.02 12.79
N ILE A 125 32.12 -14.68 13.20
CA ILE A 125 31.31 -15.50 14.10
C ILE A 125 30.78 -16.72 13.33
N SER A 126 31.02 -17.91 13.87
CA SER A 126 30.45 -19.15 13.34
C SER A 126 28.96 -19.23 13.65
N ILE A 127 28.19 -19.67 12.66
CA ILE A 127 26.72 -19.80 12.73
C ILE A 127 26.39 -21.26 12.35
N ASP A 128 25.51 -21.88 13.12
CA ASP A 128 25.14 -23.28 12.91
C ASP A 128 24.19 -23.45 11.71
N LEU A 129 23.33 -22.44 11.47
CA LEU A 129 22.26 -22.51 10.47
C LEU A 129 21.95 -21.12 9.92
N ILE A 130 21.81 -21.02 8.61
CA ILE A 130 21.20 -19.89 7.93
C ILE A 130 19.98 -20.35 7.14
N ARG A 131 19.01 -19.45 6.93
CA ARG A 131 17.80 -19.70 6.16
C ARG A 131 17.71 -18.71 5.02
N LEU A 132 17.45 -19.20 3.81
CA LEU A 132 17.00 -18.33 2.73
C LEU A 132 15.51 -18.01 2.95
N GLU A 133 15.09 -16.83 2.52
CA GLU A 133 13.69 -16.49 2.53
C GLU A 133 12.88 -17.50 1.68
N PRO A 134 11.65 -17.84 2.09
CA PRO A 134 10.82 -18.77 1.33
C PRO A 134 10.29 -18.08 0.07
N MET A 135 10.22 -18.82 -1.03
CA MET A 135 9.66 -18.32 -2.29
C MET A 135 8.14 -18.15 -2.16
N PRO A 136 7.57 -17.01 -2.57
CA PRO A 136 6.12 -16.86 -2.65
C PRO A 136 5.58 -17.72 -3.78
N ILE A 137 4.71 -18.70 -3.47
CA ILE A 137 4.12 -19.64 -4.44
C ILE A 137 2.69 -19.30 -4.81
N GLY A 138 2.06 -18.40 -4.06
CA GLY A 138 0.71 -17.95 -4.33
C GLY A 138 0.22 -16.93 -3.32
N GLY A 139 -0.93 -16.38 -3.58
CA GLY A 139 -1.59 -15.44 -2.68
C GLY A 139 -3.10 -15.45 -2.88
N MET A 140 -3.85 -15.30 -1.80
CA MET A 140 -5.26 -14.98 -1.85
C MET A 140 -5.39 -13.47 -1.79
N TYR A 141 -5.69 -12.87 -2.94
CA TYR A 141 -5.90 -11.44 -3.04
C TYR A 141 -7.37 -11.11 -2.84
N PRO A 142 -7.70 -10.08 -2.06
CA PRO A 142 -9.07 -9.56 -2.03
C PRO A 142 -9.50 -9.13 -3.44
N SER A 143 -10.79 -8.90 -3.62
CA SER A 143 -11.51 -8.67 -4.88
C SER A 143 -10.87 -7.71 -5.91
N HIS A 144 -9.80 -7.00 -5.56
CA HIS A 144 -9.13 -6.01 -6.42
C HIS A 144 -7.79 -6.46 -7.01
N MET A 145 -7.33 -7.70 -6.75
CA MET A 145 -6.05 -8.25 -7.25
C MET A 145 -4.84 -7.31 -7.07
N GLN A 146 -4.84 -6.47 -6.05
CA GLN A 146 -3.76 -5.54 -5.75
C GLN A 146 -2.96 -6.04 -4.54
N ASP A 147 -1.66 -6.16 -4.72
CA ASP A 147 -0.74 -6.36 -3.60
C ASP A 147 -0.53 -5.00 -2.91
N ARG A 148 -0.93 -4.90 -1.64
CA ARG A 148 -0.81 -3.66 -0.86
C ARG A 148 0.10 -3.92 0.32
N LEU A 149 1.16 -3.15 0.40
CA LEU A 149 2.04 -3.10 1.54
C LEU A 149 1.59 -1.93 2.43
N LEU A 150 1.22 -2.23 3.67
CA LEU A 150 0.94 -1.18 4.66
C LEU A 150 2.26 -0.64 5.17
N LEU A 151 2.45 0.65 5.03
CA LEU A 151 3.60 1.38 5.53
C LEU A 151 3.18 2.27 6.69
N ASP A 152 3.99 2.29 7.74
CA ASP A 152 3.87 3.30 8.76
C ASP A 152 4.29 4.67 8.22
N ARG A 153 3.72 5.74 8.77
CA ARG A 153 4.06 7.10 8.37
C ARG A 153 5.57 7.39 8.41
N SER A 154 6.28 6.81 9.39
CA SER A 154 7.72 6.95 9.56
C SER A 154 8.56 6.27 8.47
N GLN A 155 7.98 5.33 7.72
CA GLN A 155 8.64 4.61 6.62
C GLN A 155 8.49 5.35 5.27
N VAL A 156 7.67 6.39 5.23
CA VAL A 156 7.44 7.19 4.03
C VAL A 156 8.30 8.45 4.08
N PRO A 157 9.21 8.68 3.10
CA PRO A 157 10.02 9.89 3.04
C PRO A 157 9.15 11.16 3.01
N GLU A 158 9.54 12.19 3.78
CA GLU A 158 8.83 13.46 3.83
C GLU A 158 8.72 14.12 2.45
N GLU A 159 9.79 14.06 1.66
CA GLU A 159 9.84 14.64 0.32
C GLU A 159 8.79 14.03 -0.60
N LEU A 160 8.53 12.70 -0.45
CA LEU A 160 7.48 12.04 -1.23
C LEU A 160 6.10 12.57 -0.88
N ILE A 161 5.85 12.80 0.42
CA ILE A 161 4.57 13.35 0.89
C ILE A 161 4.39 14.76 0.38
N GLU A 162 5.42 15.61 0.49
CA GLU A 162 5.38 16.98 -0.02
C GLU A 162 5.11 17.03 -1.53
N ILE A 163 5.74 16.15 -2.30
CA ILE A 163 5.51 16.06 -3.76
C ILE A 163 4.07 15.65 -4.05
N ILE A 164 3.53 14.64 -3.37
CA ILE A 164 2.14 14.19 -3.56
C ILE A 164 1.17 15.34 -3.22
N LEU A 165 1.36 16.01 -2.10
CA LEU A 165 0.53 17.14 -1.70
C LEU A 165 0.60 18.28 -2.71
N LEU A 166 1.80 18.61 -3.19
CA LEU A 166 2.01 19.69 -4.15
C LEU A 166 1.32 19.42 -5.49
N VAL A 167 1.33 18.17 -5.93
CA VAL A 167 0.78 17.77 -7.25
C VAL A 167 -0.73 17.54 -7.18
N GLU A 168 -1.20 16.83 -6.16
CA GLU A 168 -2.60 16.38 -6.07
C GLU A 168 -3.50 17.40 -5.34
N ASP A 169 -2.99 18.01 -4.29
CA ASP A 169 -3.78 18.89 -3.43
C ASP A 169 -2.92 19.93 -2.69
N LYS A 170 -2.44 20.92 -3.42
CA LYS A 170 -1.53 21.96 -2.90
C LYS A 170 -2.06 22.69 -1.65
N SER A 171 -3.37 22.74 -1.49
CA SER A 171 -4.04 23.40 -0.36
C SER A 171 -4.63 22.43 0.66
N PHE A 172 -4.07 21.21 0.76
CA PHE A 172 -4.58 20.14 1.62
C PHE A 172 -4.82 20.59 3.07
N PHE A 173 -3.92 21.37 3.63
CA PHE A 173 -4.03 21.88 5.01
C PHE A 173 -4.93 23.13 5.16
N ASP A 174 -5.43 23.70 4.06
CA ASP A 174 -6.22 24.93 4.05
C ASP A 174 -7.74 24.68 3.96
N HIS A 175 -8.16 23.41 3.81
CA HIS A 175 -9.57 23.05 3.67
C HIS A 175 -9.92 21.81 4.50
N GLN A 176 -11.21 21.55 4.67
CA GLN A 176 -11.77 20.39 5.37
C GLN A 176 -12.37 19.42 4.36
N GLY A 177 -11.52 18.69 3.66
CA GLY A 177 -11.90 17.65 2.70
C GLY A 177 -12.46 18.17 1.36
N ILE A 178 -12.89 19.45 1.26
CA ILE A 178 -13.42 20.05 0.06
C ILE A 178 -12.74 21.39 -0.19
N CYS A 179 -12.03 21.52 -1.31
CA CYS A 179 -11.44 22.78 -1.75
C CYS A 179 -12.39 23.55 -2.69
N TYR A 180 -13.25 24.39 -2.14
CA TYR A 180 -14.19 25.19 -2.96
C TYR A 180 -13.48 26.11 -3.96
N ARG A 181 -12.35 26.69 -3.56
CA ARG A 181 -11.53 27.56 -4.45
C ARG A 181 -10.94 26.75 -5.61
N CYS A 182 -10.50 25.50 -5.34
CA CYS A 182 -9.95 24.61 -6.36
C CYS A 182 -11.03 24.19 -7.37
N ILE A 183 -12.24 23.87 -6.90
CA ILE A 183 -13.38 23.52 -7.75
C ILE A 183 -13.75 24.72 -8.65
N PHE A 184 -13.83 25.92 -8.08
CA PHE A 184 -14.19 27.11 -8.85
C PHE A 184 -13.12 27.48 -9.89
N ARG A 185 -11.83 27.40 -9.51
CA ARG A 185 -10.71 27.58 -10.43
C ARG A 185 -10.77 26.58 -11.58
N ALA A 186 -10.87 25.28 -11.26
CA ALA A 186 -10.95 24.23 -12.27
C ALA A 186 -12.16 24.43 -13.23
N LEU A 187 -13.29 24.87 -12.70
CA LEU A 187 -14.46 25.17 -13.51
C LEU A 187 -14.17 26.30 -14.54
N ILE A 188 -13.55 27.40 -14.09
CA ILE A 188 -13.19 28.51 -14.96
C ILE A 188 -12.20 28.10 -16.05
N GLU A 189 -11.16 27.35 -15.67
CA GLU A 189 -10.11 26.89 -16.58
C GLU A 189 -10.65 25.89 -17.60
N ASN A 190 -11.44 24.92 -17.19
CA ASN A 190 -12.08 23.96 -18.09
C ASN A 190 -13.08 24.62 -19.07
N VAL A 191 -13.80 25.65 -18.61
CA VAL A 191 -14.69 26.43 -19.51
C VAL A 191 -13.87 27.21 -20.53
N LYS A 192 -12.72 27.80 -20.15
CA LYS A 192 -11.83 28.52 -21.04
C LYS A 192 -11.14 27.61 -22.05
N ALA A 193 -10.69 26.44 -21.61
CA ALA A 193 -10.01 25.46 -22.46
C ALA A 193 -10.97 24.68 -23.37
N GLN A 194 -12.29 24.71 -23.11
CA GLN A 194 -13.32 23.90 -23.75
C GLN A 194 -13.07 22.37 -23.59
N GLU A 195 -12.15 21.99 -22.70
CA GLU A 195 -11.78 20.63 -22.38
C GLU A 195 -11.61 20.47 -20.85
N ILE A 196 -11.63 19.20 -20.35
CA ILE A 196 -11.38 18.91 -18.93
C ILE A 196 -9.87 18.77 -18.72
N GLU A 197 -9.18 19.88 -18.52
CA GLU A 197 -7.74 19.90 -18.26
C GLU A 197 -7.40 19.83 -16.78
N GLN A 198 -8.22 20.43 -15.92
CA GLN A 198 -7.93 20.51 -14.50
C GLN A 198 -8.96 19.81 -13.63
N GLY A 199 -8.48 19.04 -12.65
CA GLY A 199 -9.26 18.44 -11.58
C GLY A 199 -9.32 19.35 -10.36
N GLY A 200 -10.51 19.50 -9.76
CA GLY A 200 -10.69 20.21 -8.49
C GLY A 200 -10.97 19.27 -7.31
N SER A 201 -10.56 18.01 -7.39
CA SER A 201 -10.77 17.03 -6.33
C SER A 201 -9.61 17.04 -5.34
N THR A 202 -9.92 16.96 -4.05
CA THR A 202 -8.94 16.87 -2.98
C THR A 202 -8.46 15.43 -2.78
N ILE A 203 -7.33 15.22 -2.08
CA ILE A 203 -6.84 13.89 -1.68
C ILE A 203 -7.89 13.16 -0.85
N THR A 204 -8.57 13.84 0.08
CA THR A 204 -9.63 13.24 0.91
C THR A 204 -10.82 12.81 0.07
N GLN A 205 -11.19 13.54 -1.00
CA GLN A 205 -12.21 13.09 -1.95
C GLN A 205 -11.76 11.87 -2.77
N GLN A 206 -10.48 11.78 -3.13
CA GLN A 206 -9.91 10.61 -3.79
C GLN A 206 -9.91 9.40 -2.86
N LEU A 207 -9.56 9.58 -1.59
CA LEU A 207 -9.66 8.56 -0.55
C LEU A 207 -11.09 8.08 -0.38
N ALA A 208 -12.05 9.00 -0.20
CA ALA A 208 -13.47 8.68 -0.10
C ALA A 208 -13.97 7.86 -1.30
N LYS A 209 -13.56 8.25 -2.52
CA LYS A 209 -13.87 7.50 -3.74
C LYS A 209 -13.35 6.07 -3.67
N SER A 210 -12.09 5.88 -3.28
CA SER A 210 -11.44 4.56 -3.26
C SER A 210 -12.05 3.63 -2.20
N LEU A 211 -12.53 4.17 -1.08
CA LEU A 211 -13.06 3.39 0.05
C LEU A 211 -14.54 3.05 -0.09
N PHE A 212 -15.35 3.95 -0.66
CA PHE A 212 -16.81 3.87 -0.55
C PHE A 212 -17.56 3.81 -1.89
N PHE A 213 -16.92 4.14 -3.01
CA PHE A 213 -17.61 4.32 -4.28
C PHE A 213 -16.97 3.55 -5.43
N SER A 214 -17.78 3.22 -6.43
CA SER A 214 -17.33 2.61 -7.68
C SER A 214 -16.67 3.63 -8.62
N SER A 215 -16.04 3.14 -9.69
CA SER A 215 -15.38 3.98 -10.70
C SER A 215 -16.32 4.71 -11.66
N GLU A 216 -17.65 4.59 -11.51
CA GLU A 216 -18.64 5.27 -12.35
C GLU A 216 -18.46 6.80 -12.32
N LYS A 217 -18.46 7.43 -13.48
CA LYS A 217 -18.31 8.88 -13.61
C LYS A 217 -19.67 9.58 -13.59
N THR A 218 -20.30 9.72 -12.39
CA THR A 218 -21.60 10.42 -12.24
C THR A 218 -21.51 11.61 -11.29
N LEU A 219 -22.29 12.66 -11.54
CA LEU A 219 -22.40 13.81 -10.65
C LEU A 219 -22.91 13.40 -9.25
N ARG A 220 -23.84 12.46 -9.20
CA ARG A 220 -24.35 11.89 -7.95
C ARG A 220 -23.24 11.31 -7.07
N ARG A 221 -22.35 10.51 -7.67
CA ARG A 221 -21.19 9.96 -6.97
C ARG A 221 -20.30 11.09 -6.47
N LYS A 222 -20.04 12.13 -7.29
CA LYS A 222 -19.17 13.25 -6.91
C LYS A 222 -19.69 14.02 -5.69
N ILE A 223 -21.01 14.20 -5.58
CA ILE A 223 -21.62 14.82 -4.40
C ILE A 223 -21.43 13.92 -3.16
N LYS A 224 -21.62 12.61 -3.31
CA LYS A 224 -21.43 11.65 -2.22
C LYS A 224 -19.96 11.59 -1.76
N GLU A 225 -19.02 11.63 -2.69
CA GLU A 225 -17.58 11.73 -2.37
C GLU A 225 -17.26 12.99 -1.56
N ALA A 226 -17.78 14.13 -1.96
CA ALA A 226 -17.57 15.37 -1.24
C ALA A 226 -18.16 15.32 0.19
N LEU A 227 -19.35 14.76 0.35
CA LEU A 227 -19.95 14.56 1.68
C LEU A 227 -19.15 13.58 2.54
N ALA A 228 -18.68 12.47 1.96
CA ALA A 228 -17.86 11.51 2.67
C ALA A 228 -16.50 12.11 3.03
N ALA A 229 -15.87 12.88 2.13
CA ALA A 229 -14.62 13.57 2.41
C ALA A 229 -14.74 14.57 3.57
N PHE A 230 -15.83 15.33 3.59
CA PHE A 230 -16.12 16.23 4.72
C PHE A 230 -16.28 15.47 6.04
N LEU A 231 -16.98 14.33 6.04
CA LEU A 231 -17.15 13.49 7.24
C LEU A 231 -15.83 12.86 7.69
N ILE A 232 -14.97 12.46 6.77
CA ILE A 232 -13.63 11.95 7.10
C ILE A 232 -12.85 13.02 7.85
N GLU A 233 -12.72 14.21 7.30
CA GLU A 233 -11.98 15.33 7.93
C GLU A 233 -12.62 15.84 9.24
N PHE A 234 -13.90 15.57 9.44
CA PHE A 234 -14.59 15.91 10.67
C PHE A 234 -14.24 14.97 11.83
N HIS A 235 -13.95 13.70 11.54
CA HIS A 235 -13.67 12.66 12.53
C HIS A 235 -12.18 12.41 12.75
N TYR A 236 -11.35 12.61 11.74
CA TYR A 236 -9.93 12.28 11.72
C TYR A 236 -9.07 13.48 11.29
#